data_e1a34d49594f78de36a37bc44376d39c
#
_entry.id   e1a34d49594f78de36a37bc44376d39c
#
_cell.length_a   1.000
_cell.length_b   1.000
_cell.length_c   1.000
_cell.angle_alpha   90.00
_cell.angle_beta   90.00
_cell.angle_gamma   90.00
#
_symmetry.space_group_name_H-M   'P 1'
#
loop_
_entity.id
_entity.type
_entity.pdbx_description
1 polymer ?
#
loop_
_entity_poly.entity_id
_entity_poly.type
_entity_poly.pdbx_seq_one_letter_code
_entity_poly.pdbx_strand_id
1 'polypeptide(L)'
;MRKAAFKAASLCLAAVSVFVGSVFPQDASPSVSGKRAKRIVIRGAMMVDGSGKPAAGPYDIVVENDSIAQIASFDPVAAKENRARRPAKGDVEIDAAGKYVLPGLINLHGHTQDERGGVPMPVEYVTKLWLACGITTVRDAWANAKILEYSRRINAGTLVGPRIFPYGGFPAPNINTPEQARQRVRDLKAAGYDGIKLYTIDRDLMAAMMDEAKKQGMRVMHHTGVEETNAWDDIKFGTTTIEHWYGVPDAAIIGGRQNFPSDYNYNDEVDRFRYAGRLWREADRERLMKVLDGMIEAGVAWNPTLVIYEASRDLQRAQTNPAFAEYLHPVLEDFFRPNPANHGSYFIGWSTTDETFWKENYRIWMDALHEFGKRGGTIGTGEDAGFIYQIYGFGLIRELELHQEAGFHPLTVVKHATSNGARILGKESELGRIRVGFKADLIVVNGNPLENFKVLSPLGVEEIRDGKAVKTGGIEWTIMDGIPYHAPTLAAEVREMVAAAKRTAAGK
;
A
#
# COMPACT_ATOMS: atom_id res chain seq x y z
N MET A 1 46.72 -61.47 42.69
CA MET A 1 45.53 -62.07 43.35
C MET A 1 45.02 -61.20 44.46
N ARG A 2 43.80 -60.92 44.49
CA ARG A 2 42.82 -60.28 45.40
C ARG A 2 42.16 -59.06 44.80
N LYS A 3 40.89 -59.29 44.39
CA LYS A 3 39.91 -58.28 44.00
C LYS A 3 39.42 -57.58 45.26
N ALA A 4 39.39 -56.29 45.25
CA ALA A 4 38.64 -55.49 46.23
C ALA A 4 37.45 -54.79 45.54
N ALA A 5 36.24 -55.13 45.92
CA ALA A 5 35.02 -54.53 45.42
C ALA A 5 34.72 -53.23 46.21
N PHE A 6 34.52 -52.10 45.49
CA PHE A 6 34.00 -50.86 46.07
C PHE A 6 32.49 -50.78 45.80
N LYS A 7 31.72 -50.79 46.88
CA LYS A 7 30.28 -50.46 46.85
C LYS A 7 30.13 -48.97 46.81
N ALA A 8 29.57 -48.45 45.69
CA ALA A 8 29.12 -47.06 45.61
C ALA A 8 27.70 -46.97 46.14
N ALA A 9 27.48 -46.16 47.19
CA ALA A 9 26.18 -45.80 47.67
C ALA A 9 25.67 -44.59 46.86
N SER A 10 24.59 -44.76 46.08
CA SER A 10 23.91 -43.67 45.38
C SER A 10 23.02 -42.91 46.36
N LEU A 11 23.37 -41.68 46.63
CA LEU A 11 22.49 -40.72 47.30
C LEU A 11 21.60 -40.03 46.21
N CYS A 12 20.32 -40.39 46.18
CA CYS A 12 19.34 -39.63 45.36
C CYS A 12 19.01 -38.32 46.03
N LEU A 13 19.53 -37.20 45.55
CA LEU A 13 19.01 -35.85 45.86
C LEU A 13 17.83 -35.60 44.93
N ALA A 14 16.62 -35.61 45.49
CA ALA A 14 15.43 -35.12 44.81
C ALA A 14 15.47 -33.58 44.76
N ALA A 15 15.86 -33.02 43.63
CA ALA A 15 15.72 -31.59 43.39
C ALA A 15 14.24 -31.28 43.06
N VAL A 16 13.55 -30.69 44.01
CA VAL A 16 12.20 -30.11 43.77
C VAL A 16 12.41 -28.82 42.95
N SER A 17 12.26 -28.94 41.66
CA SER A 17 12.20 -27.76 40.76
C SER A 17 10.84 -27.12 40.97
N VAL A 18 10.79 -26.03 41.74
CA VAL A 18 9.65 -25.12 41.75
C VAL A 18 9.65 -24.38 40.41
N PHE A 19 8.84 -24.86 39.46
CA PHE A 19 8.49 -24.10 38.27
C PHE A 19 7.65 -22.90 38.74
N VAL A 20 8.28 -21.75 38.93
CA VAL A 20 7.60 -20.46 38.89
C VAL A 20 7.19 -20.25 37.46
N GLY A 21 5.98 -20.69 37.13
CA GLY A 21 5.38 -20.39 35.82
C GLY A 21 5.26 -18.88 35.70
N SER A 22 6.14 -18.24 34.94
CA SER A 22 5.88 -16.92 34.40
C SER A 22 4.61 -17.06 33.56
N VAL A 23 3.50 -16.53 34.06
CA VAL A 23 2.25 -16.40 33.31
C VAL A 23 2.51 -15.35 32.23
N PHE A 24 3.11 -15.79 31.13
CA PHE A 24 3.09 -14.99 29.91
C PHE A 24 1.62 -14.84 29.52
N PRO A 25 1.17 -13.64 29.13
CA PRO A 25 -0.16 -13.49 28.57
C PRO A 25 -0.30 -14.48 27.41
N GLN A 26 -1.37 -15.25 27.42
CA GLN A 26 -1.66 -16.19 26.35
C GLN A 26 -1.94 -15.37 25.10
N ASP A 27 -1.10 -15.51 24.09
CA ASP A 27 -1.19 -14.75 22.84
C ASP A 27 -2.55 -14.99 22.18
N ALA A 28 -3.04 -13.97 21.46
CA ALA A 28 -4.33 -14.05 20.80
C ALA A 28 -4.38 -15.25 19.85
N SER A 29 -5.35 -16.12 20.07
CA SER A 29 -5.56 -17.25 19.16
C SER A 29 -6.02 -16.77 17.78
N PRO A 30 -5.56 -17.37 16.67
CA PRO A 30 -6.10 -17.12 15.34
C PRO A 30 -7.63 -17.19 15.25
N SER A 31 -8.28 -17.89 16.19
CA SER A 31 -9.74 -18.01 16.28
C SER A 31 -10.49 -16.69 16.52
N VAL A 32 -9.82 -15.62 16.96
CA VAL A 32 -10.42 -14.29 17.10
C VAL A 32 -10.36 -13.46 15.82
N SER A 33 -9.67 -13.95 14.78
CA SER A 33 -9.52 -13.27 13.50
C SER A 33 -10.88 -12.96 12.87
N GLY A 34 -11.05 -11.71 12.42
CA GLY A 34 -12.27 -11.22 11.78
C GLY A 34 -13.45 -11.00 12.73
N LYS A 35 -13.24 -11.11 14.05
CA LYS A 35 -14.30 -10.90 15.04
C LYS A 35 -14.07 -9.59 15.81
N ARG A 36 -15.08 -8.74 15.86
CA ARG A 36 -15.02 -7.50 16.64
C ARG A 36 -14.93 -7.81 18.12
N ALA A 37 -13.92 -7.27 18.79
CA ALA A 37 -13.78 -7.28 20.23
C ALA A 37 -14.18 -5.92 20.82
N LYS A 38 -14.70 -5.90 22.05
CA LYS A 38 -14.96 -4.63 22.74
C LYS A 38 -13.66 -3.96 23.20
N ARG A 39 -12.67 -4.78 23.58
CA ARG A 39 -11.38 -4.31 24.07
C ARG A 39 -10.25 -5.23 23.59
N ILE A 40 -9.28 -4.64 22.86
CA ILE A 40 -8.04 -5.30 22.48
C ILE A 40 -6.91 -4.61 23.22
N VAL A 41 -5.93 -5.38 23.72
CA VAL A 41 -4.72 -4.82 24.32
C VAL A 41 -3.49 -5.42 23.65
N ILE A 42 -2.71 -4.57 23.00
CA ILE A 42 -1.43 -4.91 22.39
C ILE A 42 -0.33 -4.61 23.41
N ARG A 43 0.44 -5.63 23.78
CA ARG A 43 1.35 -5.59 24.91
C ARG A 43 2.82 -5.41 24.53
N GLY A 44 3.46 -4.38 25.06
CA GLY A 44 4.94 -4.26 25.04
C GLY A 44 5.56 -3.94 23.69
N ALA A 45 4.84 -3.27 22.80
CA ALA A 45 5.26 -2.98 21.42
C ALA A 45 6.27 -1.84 21.33
N MET A 46 7.19 -1.94 20.38
CA MET A 46 7.89 -0.77 19.82
C MET A 46 6.95 -0.08 18.84
N MET A 47 6.66 1.20 19.06
CA MET A 47 5.66 1.96 18.29
C MET A 47 6.32 2.92 17.31
N VAL A 48 5.93 2.82 16.03
CA VAL A 48 6.17 3.84 15.00
C VAL A 48 4.85 4.54 14.73
N ASP A 49 4.70 5.76 15.22
CA ASP A 49 3.38 6.43 15.30
C ASP A 49 2.84 7.02 13.98
N GLY A 50 3.57 6.88 12.87
CA GLY A 50 3.18 7.42 11.55
C GLY A 50 3.47 8.91 11.36
N SER A 51 4.03 9.60 12.35
CA SER A 51 4.34 11.05 12.24
C SER A 51 5.69 11.37 11.61
N GLY A 52 6.54 10.37 11.40
CA GLY A 52 7.94 10.53 11.02
C GLY A 52 8.90 10.62 12.21
N LYS A 53 8.41 10.52 13.44
CA LYS A 53 9.24 10.43 14.64
C LYS A 53 9.89 9.04 14.77
N PRO A 54 11.06 8.93 15.43
CA PRO A 54 11.68 7.65 15.74
C PRO A 54 10.74 6.70 16.47
N ALA A 55 10.99 5.39 16.30
CA ALA A 55 10.29 4.37 17.07
C ALA A 55 10.53 4.58 18.58
N ALA A 56 9.50 4.37 19.37
CA ALA A 56 9.57 4.51 20.82
C ALA A 56 8.79 3.35 21.49
N GLY A 57 9.20 3.03 22.72
CA GLY A 57 8.57 1.96 23.48
C GLY A 57 9.49 1.36 24.54
N PRO A 58 9.07 0.23 25.16
CA PRO A 58 7.81 -0.50 24.83
C PRO A 58 6.56 0.21 25.35
N TYR A 59 5.46 0.05 24.58
CA TYR A 59 4.13 0.54 24.94
C TYR A 59 3.09 -0.57 24.99
N ASP A 60 2.08 -0.38 25.87
CA ASP A 60 0.81 -1.09 25.78
C ASP A 60 -0.20 -0.18 25.06
N ILE A 61 -0.83 -0.68 24.01
CA ILE A 61 -1.83 0.06 23.23
C ILE A 61 -3.19 -0.59 23.48
N VAL A 62 -4.16 0.20 23.93
CA VAL A 62 -5.51 -0.24 24.19
C VAL A 62 -6.44 0.29 23.11
N VAL A 63 -7.19 -0.63 22.51
CA VAL A 63 -8.25 -0.34 21.55
C VAL A 63 -9.59 -0.63 22.24
N GLU A 64 -10.52 0.28 22.15
CA GLU A 64 -11.91 0.11 22.57
C GLU A 64 -12.84 0.30 21.39
N ASN A 65 -13.61 -0.72 21.08
CA ASN A 65 -14.44 -0.82 19.88
C ASN A 65 -13.63 -0.61 18.59
N ASP A 66 -13.65 0.57 18.03
CA ASP A 66 -12.99 0.93 16.76
C ASP A 66 -11.86 1.94 16.90
N SER A 67 -11.55 2.35 18.13
CA SER A 67 -10.70 3.51 18.37
C SER A 67 -9.58 3.19 19.37
N ILE A 68 -8.45 3.88 19.23
CA ILE A 68 -7.33 3.82 20.17
C ILE A 68 -7.73 4.60 21.44
N ALA A 69 -7.93 3.88 22.53
CA ALA A 69 -8.39 4.46 23.78
C ALA A 69 -7.24 4.91 24.71
N GLN A 70 -6.11 4.17 24.68
CA GLN A 70 -4.98 4.46 25.55
C GLN A 70 -3.66 4.00 24.94
N ILE A 71 -2.60 4.76 25.20
CA ILE A 71 -1.21 4.38 24.93
C ILE A 71 -0.46 4.56 26.24
N ALA A 72 0.00 3.46 26.84
CA ALA A 72 0.67 3.45 28.13
C ALA A 72 2.12 2.98 27.98
N SER A 73 3.07 3.72 28.53
CA SER A 73 4.46 3.24 28.58
C SER A 73 4.54 2.00 29.49
N PHE A 74 5.33 1.04 29.07
CA PHE A 74 5.62 -0.16 29.82
C PHE A 74 7.08 -0.13 30.28
N ASP A 75 7.29 -0.19 31.62
CA ASP A 75 8.61 -0.26 32.23
C ASP A 75 8.93 -1.74 32.54
N PRO A 76 9.80 -2.40 31.77
CA PRO A 76 10.13 -3.80 31.97
C PRO A 76 10.93 -4.03 33.26
N VAL A 77 11.63 -3.03 33.82
CA VAL A 77 12.34 -3.14 35.09
C VAL A 77 11.35 -3.13 36.24
N ALA A 78 10.45 -2.15 36.27
CA ALA A 78 9.37 -2.09 37.25
C ALA A 78 8.44 -3.33 37.20
N ALA A 79 8.29 -3.91 35.98
CA ALA A 79 7.50 -5.14 35.82
C ALA A 79 8.12 -6.36 36.53
N LYS A 80 9.46 -6.51 36.44
CA LYS A 80 10.20 -7.58 37.15
C LYS A 80 10.06 -7.46 38.68
N GLU A 81 9.87 -6.26 39.18
CA GLU A 81 9.71 -5.95 40.59
C GLU A 81 8.24 -5.87 41.02
N ASN A 82 7.30 -6.31 40.18
CA ASN A 82 5.84 -6.23 40.38
C ASN A 82 5.31 -4.81 40.71
N ARG A 83 6.03 -3.76 40.27
CA ARG A 83 5.66 -2.34 40.44
C ARG A 83 5.04 -1.72 39.20
N ALA A 84 5.15 -2.38 38.03
CA ALA A 84 4.58 -1.84 36.79
C ALA A 84 3.04 -1.87 36.83
N ARG A 85 2.44 -0.72 36.53
CA ARG A 85 1.00 -0.63 36.32
C ARG A 85 0.73 -0.76 34.82
N ARG A 86 0.07 -1.82 34.43
CA ARG A 86 -0.36 -2.04 33.03
C ARG A 86 -1.86 -1.84 32.89
N PRO A 87 -2.35 -1.46 31.70
CA PRO A 87 -3.79 -1.46 31.42
C PRO A 87 -4.44 -2.81 31.76
N ALA A 88 -5.69 -2.78 32.19
CA ALA A 88 -6.46 -4.00 32.46
C ALA A 88 -6.52 -4.88 31.20
N LYS A 89 -6.75 -6.19 31.41
CA LYS A 89 -6.89 -7.14 30.29
C LYS A 89 -8.05 -6.77 29.38
N GLY A 90 -7.89 -7.09 28.10
CA GLY A 90 -8.93 -7.01 27.09
C GLY A 90 -9.60 -8.37 26.83
N ASP A 91 -10.61 -8.34 25.97
CA ASP A 91 -11.21 -9.56 25.42
C ASP A 91 -10.21 -10.29 24.51
N VAL A 92 -9.31 -9.50 23.87
CA VAL A 92 -8.21 -9.97 23.03
C VAL A 92 -6.92 -9.35 23.54
N GLU A 93 -5.92 -10.19 23.80
CA GLU A 93 -4.56 -9.79 24.17
C GLU A 93 -3.61 -10.19 23.06
N ILE A 94 -2.84 -9.25 22.54
CA ILE A 94 -1.82 -9.47 21.50
C ILE A 94 -0.44 -9.22 22.12
N ASP A 95 0.40 -10.23 22.18
CA ASP A 95 1.79 -10.08 22.62
C ASP A 95 2.63 -9.48 21.50
N ALA A 96 3.07 -8.26 21.73
CA ALA A 96 3.95 -7.53 20.84
C ALA A 96 5.34 -7.25 21.43
N ALA A 97 5.72 -8.01 22.47
CA ALA A 97 7.07 -7.91 23.05
C ALA A 97 8.13 -8.25 22.00
N GLY A 98 9.05 -7.29 21.74
CA GLY A 98 10.05 -7.41 20.69
C GLY A 98 9.54 -7.20 19.27
N LYS A 99 8.25 -6.89 19.09
CA LYS A 99 7.62 -6.59 17.79
C LYS A 99 7.37 -5.09 17.64
N TYR A 100 7.07 -4.68 16.41
CA TYR A 100 6.74 -3.31 16.07
C TYR A 100 5.25 -3.16 15.80
N VAL A 101 4.71 -1.99 16.19
CA VAL A 101 3.35 -1.58 15.82
C VAL A 101 3.41 -0.29 15.04
N LEU A 102 2.75 -0.29 13.87
CA LEU A 102 2.62 0.86 12.98
C LEU A 102 1.14 1.13 12.73
N PRO A 103 0.77 2.33 12.24
CA PRO A 103 -0.55 2.52 11.65
C PRO A 103 -0.74 1.58 10.46
N GLY A 104 -1.96 1.14 10.22
CA GLY A 104 -2.30 0.42 9.00
C GLY A 104 -1.93 1.21 7.76
N LEU A 105 -1.42 0.51 6.75
CA LEU A 105 -0.97 1.11 5.50
C LEU A 105 -2.16 1.62 4.68
N ILE A 106 -1.95 2.72 3.97
CA ILE A 106 -2.93 3.37 3.09
C ILE A 106 -2.45 3.25 1.65
N ASN A 107 -3.17 2.47 0.85
CA ASN A 107 -2.96 2.33 -0.58
C ASN A 107 -3.82 3.36 -1.32
N LEU A 108 -3.21 4.39 -1.88
CA LEU A 108 -3.90 5.49 -2.58
C LEU A 108 -4.20 5.20 -4.05
N HIS A 109 -3.80 4.03 -4.56
CA HIS A 109 -4.07 3.61 -5.93
C HIS A 109 -4.30 2.09 -5.98
N GLY A 110 -5.44 1.67 -5.50
CA GLY A 110 -5.88 0.30 -5.57
C GLY A 110 -6.95 0.09 -6.65
N HIS A 111 -7.07 -1.14 -7.09
CA HIS A 111 -8.12 -1.59 -7.99
C HIS A 111 -8.80 -2.82 -7.40
N THR A 112 -10.01 -2.64 -6.88
CA THR A 112 -10.80 -3.74 -6.31
C THR A 112 -11.42 -4.54 -7.45
N GLN A 113 -10.74 -5.61 -7.86
CA GLN A 113 -11.12 -6.36 -9.05
C GLN A 113 -11.70 -7.72 -8.71
N ASP A 114 -12.78 -8.09 -9.39
CA ASP A 114 -13.43 -9.41 -9.36
C ASP A 114 -13.37 -10.13 -10.70
N GLU A 115 -12.63 -9.57 -11.64
CA GLU A 115 -12.38 -10.15 -12.98
C GLU A 115 -11.10 -9.59 -13.60
N ARG A 116 -10.59 -10.26 -14.64
CA ARG A 116 -9.57 -9.76 -15.55
C ARG A 116 -9.81 -10.25 -16.97
N GLY A 117 -9.81 -9.31 -17.92
CA GLY A 117 -10.09 -9.67 -19.33
C GLY A 117 -11.41 -10.42 -19.54
N GLY A 118 -12.45 -10.11 -18.74
CA GLY A 118 -13.74 -10.81 -18.76
C GLY A 118 -13.76 -12.16 -18.04
N VAL A 119 -12.65 -12.58 -17.43
CA VAL A 119 -12.58 -13.82 -16.66
C VAL A 119 -12.76 -13.53 -15.16
N PRO A 120 -13.78 -14.11 -14.49
CA PRO A 120 -14.05 -13.88 -13.08
C PRO A 120 -12.92 -14.34 -12.16
N MET A 121 -12.70 -13.58 -11.08
CA MET A 121 -11.77 -13.85 -9.99
C MET A 121 -12.43 -13.47 -8.66
N PRO A 122 -12.29 -14.26 -7.58
CA PRO A 122 -12.89 -13.90 -6.30
C PRO A 122 -12.36 -12.55 -5.78
N VAL A 123 -13.25 -11.62 -5.43
CA VAL A 123 -12.84 -10.34 -4.83
C VAL A 123 -12.10 -10.53 -3.51
N GLU A 124 -12.41 -11.60 -2.78
CA GLU A 124 -11.73 -12.00 -1.54
C GLU A 124 -10.23 -12.26 -1.75
N TYR A 125 -9.83 -12.66 -2.94
CA TYR A 125 -8.41 -12.79 -3.29
C TYR A 125 -7.69 -11.45 -3.14
N VAL A 126 -8.28 -10.39 -3.66
CA VAL A 126 -7.72 -9.03 -3.59
C VAL A 126 -7.78 -8.48 -2.16
N THR A 127 -8.98 -8.52 -1.56
CA THR A 127 -9.23 -7.85 -0.28
C THR A 127 -8.49 -8.51 0.88
N LYS A 128 -8.34 -9.84 0.88
CA LYS A 128 -7.57 -10.56 1.89
C LYS A 128 -6.06 -10.37 1.73
N LEU A 129 -5.54 -10.30 0.49
CA LEU A 129 -4.12 -9.97 0.25
C LEU A 129 -3.77 -8.59 0.80
N TRP A 130 -4.62 -7.60 0.57
CA TRP A 130 -4.41 -6.27 1.14
C TRP A 130 -4.28 -6.33 2.66
N LEU A 131 -5.22 -6.96 3.36
CA LEU A 131 -5.14 -7.10 4.82
C LEU A 131 -3.93 -7.93 5.26
N ALA A 132 -3.58 -9.00 4.53
CA ALA A 132 -2.40 -9.81 4.85
C ALA A 132 -1.09 -9.02 4.71
N CYS A 133 -1.07 -8.00 3.86
CA CYS A 133 0.04 -7.06 3.67
C CYS A 133 -0.11 -5.78 4.52
N GLY A 134 -1.02 -5.75 5.49
CA GLY A 134 -1.18 -4.63 6.42
C GLY A 134 -1.88 -3.40 5.87
N ILE A 135 -2.52 -3.50 4.72
CA ILE A 135 -3.27 -2.40 4.12
C ILE A 135 -4.66 -2.36 4.75
N THR A 136 -4.96 -1.31 5.49
CA THR A 136 -6.24 -1.11 6.17
C THR A 136 -7.17 -0.15 5.44
N THR A 137 -6.61 0.63 4.52
CA THR A 137 -7.36 1.63 3.74
C THR A 137 -6.90 1.66 2.30
N VAL A 138 -7.84 1.68 1.37
CA VAL A 138 -7.60 1.72 -0.07
C VAL A 138 -8.42 2.84 -0.69
N ARG A 139 -7.80 3.68 -1.52
CA ARG A 139 -8.49 4.55 -2.48
C ARG A 139 -8.59 3.77 -3.79
N ASP A 140 -9.81 3.37 -4.14
CA ASP A 140 -10.05 2.64 -5.38
C ASP A 140 -10.07 3.59 -6.58
N ALA A 141 -9.15 3.34 -7.49
CA ALA A 141 -8.97 4.14 -8.70
C ALA A 141 -9.81 3.54 -9.85
N TRP A 142 -10.89 4.19 -10.22
CA TRP A 142 -11.84 3.77 -11.25
C TRP A 142 -12.96 2.86 -10.74
N ALA A 143 -13.51 3.21 -9.58
CA ALA A 143 -14.59 2.45 -8.99
C ALA A 143 -15.88 2.50 -9.82
N ASN A 144 -16.57 1.37 -9.86
CA ASN A 144 -17.88 1.19 -10.45
C ASN A 144 -18.94 0.82 -9.39
N ALA A 145 -20.16 0.51 -9.79
CA ALA A 145 -21.24 0.16 -8.87
C ALA A 145 -20.94 -1.09 -8.02
N LYS A 146 -20.20 -2.09 -8.55
CA LYS A 146 -19.78 -3.26 -7.78
C LYS A 146 -18.84 -2.87 -6.65
N ILE A 147 -17.91 -1.95 -6.90
CA ILE A 147 -16.96 -1.49 -5.89
C ILE A 147 -17.66 -0.73 -4.77
N LEU A 148 -18.67 0.08 -5.09
CA LEU A 148 -19.54 0.70 -4.09
C LEU A 148 -20.22 -0.36 -3.22
N GLU A 149 -20.66 -1.48 -3.81
CA GLU A 149 -21.27 -2.59 -3.08
C GLU A 149 -20.24 -3.30 -2.20
N TYR A 150 -19.04 -3.57 -2.70
CA TYR A 150 -17.97 -4.18 -1.91
C TYR A 150 -17.56 -3.30 -0.72
N SER A 151 -17.46 -1.97 -0.92
CA SER A 151 -17.22 -1.02 0.17
C SER A 151 -18.30 -1.11 1.26
N ARG A 152 -19.59 -1.15 0.85
CA ARG A 152 -20.71 -1.31 1.80
C ARG A 152 -20.66 -2.64 2.54
N ARG A 153 -20.34 -3.75 1.86
CA ARG A 153 -20.22 -5.08 2.48
C ARG A 153 -19.08 -5.17 3.47
N ILE A 154 -17.95 -4.54 3.17
CA ILE A 154 -16.81 -4.46 4.11
C ILE A 154 -17.22 -3.68 5.35
N ASN A 155 -17.83 -2.51 5.19
CA ASN A 155 -18.30 -1.69 6.30
C ASN A 155 -19.37 -2.40 7.16
N ALA A 156 -20.18 -3.27 6.54
CA ALA A 156 -21.17 -4.10 7.23
C ALA A 156 -20.58 -5.39 7.83
N GLY A 157 -19.28 -5.68 7.61
CA GLY A 157 -18.62 -6.90 8.10
C GLY A 157 -19.03 -8.19 7.37
N THR A 158 -19.65 -8.09 6.17
CA THR A 158 -20.09 -9.23 5.35
C THR A 158 -19.10 -9.59 4.23
N LEU A 159 -18.04 -8.80 4.08
CA LEU A 159 -16.90 -9.08 3.23
C LEU A 159 -15.63 -8.70 4.00
N VAL A 160 -14.66 -9.61 4.08
CA VAL A 160 -13.37 -9.35 4.70
C VAL A 160 -12.51 -8.50 3.76
N GLY A 161 -12.08 -7.34 4.22
CA GLY A 161 -11.26 -6.43 3.41
C GLY A 161 -10.94 -5.13 4.13
N PRO A 162 -10.05 -4.30 3.55
CA PRO A 162 -9.73 -2.97 4.05
C PRO A 162 -10.88 -1.99 3.79
N ARG A 163 -10.88 -0.86 4.47
CA ARG A 163 -11.78 0.27 4.17
C ARG A 163 -11.50 0.77 2.75
N ILE A 164 -12.52 0.86 1.91
CA ILE A 164 -12.42 1.33 0.52
C ILE A 164 -13.06 2.71 0.39
N PHE A 165 -12.31 3.64 -0.19
CA PHE A 165 -12.79 4.94 -0.67
C PHE A 165 -12.96 4.88 -2.20
N PRO A 166 -14.17 4.64 -2.72
CA PRO A 166 -14.40 4.51 -4.16
C PRO A 166 -14.33 5.84 -4.87
N TYR A 167 -13.43 5.97 -5.86
CA TYR A 167 -13.32 7.11 -6.75
C TYR A 167 -13.88 6.77 -8.13
N GLY A 168 -14.94 7.47 -8.53
CA GLY A 168 -15.62 7.22 -9.80
C GLY A 168 -14.85 7.76 -10.99
N GLY A 169 -14.82 6.98 -12.10
CA GLY A 169 -14.08 7.32 -13.31
C GLY A 169 -14.65 8.54 -14.05
N PHE A 170 -13.73 9.37 -14.57
CA PHE A 170 -13.99 10.53 -15.43
C PHE A 170 -12.84 10.67 -16.45
N PRO A 171 -13.09 10.99 -17.73
CA PRO A 171 -14.39 11.22 -18.35
C PRO A 171 -15.22 9.94 -18.52
N ALA A 172 -16.49 10.11 -18.75
CA ALA A 172 -17.39 9.04 -19.19
C ALA A 172 -17.77 9.25 -20.65
N PRO A 173 -18.22 8.23 -21.37
CA PRO A 173 -18.72 8.39 -22.73
C PRO A 173 -19.75 9.52 -22.84
N ASN A 174 -19.70 10.29 -23.92
CA ASN A 174 -20.61 11.38 -24.24
C ASN A 174 -20.52 12.65 -23.36
N ILE A 175 -19.41 12.86 -22.67
CA ILE A 175 -19.12 14.15 -22.01
C ILE A 175 -18.30 15.01 -22.96
N ASN A 176 -18.97 15.97 -23.59
CA ASN A 176 -18.38 16.84 -24.62
C ASN A 176 -18.60 18.34 -24.32
N THR A 177 -19.25 18.66 -23.20
CA THR A 177 -19.50 20.05 -22.83
C THR A 177 -19.23 20.29 -21.34
N PRO A 178 -18.84 21.52 -20.96
CA PRO A 178 -18.63 21.89 -19.57
C PRO A 178 -19.83 21.58 -18.65
N GLU A 179 -21.06 21.74 -19.11
CA GLU A 179 -22.25 21.45 -18.30
C GLU A 179 -22.45 19.93 -18.09
N GLN A 180 -22.18 19.12 -19.11
CA GLN A 180 -22.18 17.64 -18.96
C GLN A 180 -21.10 17.19 -17.96
N ALA A 181 -19.94 17.83 -17.98
CA ALA A 181 -18.88 17.57 -17.01
C ALA A 181 -19.33 17.89 -15.58
N ARG A 182 -19.97 19.05 -15.34
CA ARG A 182 -20.56 19.41 -14.04
C ARG A 182 -21.63 18.41 -13.61
N GLN A 183 -22.54 18.05 -14.52
CA GLN A 183 -23.62 17.09 -14.20
C GLN A 183 -23.02 15.72 -13.80
N ARG A 184 -22.00 15.23 -14.49
CA ARG A 184 -21.34 13.98 -14.14
C ARG A 184 -20.75 13.99 -12.72
N VAL A 185 -20.17 15.11 -12.27
CA VAL A 185 -19.69 15.26 -10.89
C VAL A 185 -20.84 15.13 -9.90
N ARG A 186 -21.97 15.83 -10.16
CA ARG A 186 -23.18 15.71 -9.31
C ARG A 186 -23.71 14.29 -9.25
N ASP A 187 -23.73 13.57 -10.38
CA ASP A 187 -24.17 12.19 -10.46
C ASP A 187 -23.27 11.24 -9.66
N LEU A 188 -21.94 11.40 -9.75
CA LEU A 188 -20.99 10.64 -8.96
C LEU A 188 -21.20 10.88 -7.46
N LYS A 189 -21.38 12.13 -7.05
CA LYS A 189 -21.66 12.47 -5.66
C LYS A 189 -22.97 11.84 -5.16
N ALA A 190 -24.02 11.93 -5.95
CA ALA A 190 -25.34 11.37 -5.62
C ALA A 190 -25.31 9.83 -5.55
N ALA A 191 -24.48 9.18 -6.36
CA ALA A 191 -24.29 7.72 -6.33
C ALA A 191 -23.47 7.25 -5.11
N GLY A 192 -22.81 8.16 -4.37
CA GLY A 192 -22.06 7.84 -3.15
C GLY A 192 -20.58 7.56 -3.37
N TYR A 193 -19.98 8.04 -4.47
CA TYR A 193 -18.54 8.02 -4.63
C TYR A 193 -17.87 9.06 -3.72
N ASP A 194 -16.72 8.70 -3.17
CA ASP A 194 -15.94 9.56 -2.27
C ASP A 194 -15.11 10.61 -3.03
N GLY A 195 -14.77 10.31 -4.28
CA GLY A 195 -13.98 11.20 -5.12
C GLY A 195 -14.06 10.84 -6.59
N ILE A 196 -13.19 11.47 -7.38
CA ILE A 196 -13.15 11.34 -8.84
C ILE A 196 -11.76 10.87 -9.26
N LYS A 197 -11.70 9.80 -10.07
CA LYS A 197 -10.53 9.42 -10.85
C LYS A 197 -10.62 10.08 -12.21
N LEU A 198 -9.82 11.12 -12.39
CA LEU A 198 -9.68 11.80 -13.66
C LEU A 198 -8.62 11.11 -14.51
N TYR A 199 -8.93 10.92 -15.78
CA TYR A 199 -8.01 10.48 -16.83
C TYR A 199 -7.85 11.61 -17.86
N THR A 200 -7.27 11.35 -19.01
CA THR A 200 -7.15 12.31 -20.12
C THR A 200 -8.42 13.13 -20.36
N ILE A 201 -8.29 14.43 -20.42
CA ILE A 201 -9.40 15.38 -20.53
C ILE A 201 -8.99 16.68 -21.20
N ASP A 202 -9.89 17.26 -21.95
CA ASP A 202 -9.74 18.62 -22.49
C ASP A 202 -9.76 19.67 -21.37
N ARG A 203 -9.00 20.74 -21.53
CA ARG A 203 -8.77 21.73 -20.48
C ARG A 203 -10.03 22.46 -20.03
N ASP A 204 -10.96 22.75 -20.93
CA ASP A 204 -12.23 23.40 -20.62
C ASP A 204 -13.17 22.48 -19.83
N LEU A 205 -13.21 21.19 -20.17
CA LEU A 205 -13.97 20.18 -19.41
C LEU A 205 -13.36 19.99 -18.04
N MET A 206 -12.01 19.94 -17.93
CA MET A 206 -11.31 19.86 -16.65
C MET A 206 -11.65 21.05 -15.75
N ALA A 207 -11.63 22.28 -16.30
CA ALA A 207 -11.99 23.48 -15.52
C ALA A 207 -13.40 23.40 -14.94
N ALA A 208 -14.37 22.96 -15.73
CA ALA A 208 -15.76 22.83 -15.31
C ALA A 208 -15.95 21.72 -14.28
N MET A 209 -15.32 20.57 -14.51
CA MET A 209 -15.35 19.41 -13.60
C MET A 209 -14.75 19.77 -12.25
N MET A 210 -13.55 20.38 -12.22
CA MET A 210 -12.86 20.76 -10.99
C MET A 210 -13.62 21.82 -10.18
N ASP A 211 -14.22 22.83 -10.84
CA ASP A 211 -15.08 23.80 -10.19
C ASP A 211 -16.28 23.12 -9.50
N GLU A 212 -16.95 22.19 -10.17
CA GLU A 212 -18.07 21.46 -9.58
C GLU A 212 -17.62 20.50 -8.50
N ALA A 213 -16.51 19.76 -8.69
CA ALA A 213 -15.95 18.86 -7.68
C ALA A 213 -15.65 19.61 -6.36
N LYS A 214 -15.09 20.81 -6.45
CA LYS A 214 -14.87 21.70 -5.30
C LYS A 214 -16.17 22.06 -4.60
N LYS A 215 -17.22 22.42 -5.35
CA LYS A 215 -18.56 22.75 -4.80
C LYS A 215 -19.19 21.56 -4.08
N GLN A 216 -18.99 20.34 -4.61
CA GLN A 216 -19.50 19.10 -4.04
C GLN A 216 -18.60 18.51 -2.93
N GLY A 217 -17.47 19.16 -2.63
CA GLY A 217 -16.50 18.66 -1.64
C GLY A 217 -15.85 17.33 -2.04
N MET A 218 -15.75 17.06 -3.33
CA MET A 218 -15.12 15.85 -3.86
C MET A 218 -13.64 16.06 -4.16
N ARG A 219 -12.82 15.10 -3.77
CA ARG A 219 -11.39 15.08 -4.06
C ARG A 219 -11.15 14.45 -5.43
N VAL A 220 -10.08 14.88 -6.12
CA VAL A 220 -9.77 14.43 -7.48
C VAL A 220 -8.36 13.90 -7.54
N MET A 221 -8.20 12.66 -7.99
CA MET A 221 -6.94 12.06 -8.39
C MET A 221 -6.85 12.10 -9.91
N HIS A 222 -5.73 12.57 -10.45
CA HIS A 222 -5.56 12.75 -11.87
C HIS A 222 -4.44 11.86 -12.44
N HIS A 223 -4.81 10.94 -13.34
CA HIS A 223 -3.85 10.32 -14.26
C HIS A 223 -3.70 11.28 -15.44
N THR A 224 -2.79 12.23 -15.31
CA THR A 224 -2.57 13.25 -16.33
C THR A 224 -2.14 12.57 -17.64
N GLY A 225 -2.86 12.81 -18.70
CA GLY A 225 -2.55 12.26 -20.00
C GLY A 225 -1.39 13.01 -20.67
N VAL A 226 -0.85 12.41 -21.72
CA VAL A 226 0.15 13.07 -22.59
C VAL A 226 -0.52 13.84 -23.74
N GLU A 227 -1.70 14.37 -23.52
CA GLU A 227 -2.50 15.14 -24.49
C GLU A 227 -2.45 16.64 -24.19
N GLU A 228 -3.59 17.23 -23.84
CA GLU A 228 -3.70 18.67 -23.69
C GLU A 228 -3.28 19.17 -22.32
N THR A 229 -3.64 18.43 -21.25
CA THR A 229 -3.41 18.83 -19.86
C THR A 229 -2.09 18.32 -19.31
N ASN A 230 -1.49 19.09 -18.40
CA ASN A 230 -0.26 18.74 -17.70
C ASN A 230 -0.28 19.28 -16.25
N ALA A 231 0.80 19.16 -15.53
CA ALA A 231 0.88 19.56 -14.11
C ALA A 231 0.52 21.05 -13.87
N TRP A 232 0.70 21.95 -14.86
CA TRP A 232 0.25 23.33 -14.71
C TRP A 232 -1.28 23.48 -14.67
N ASP A 233 -2.00 22.57 -15.35
CA ASP A 233 -3.47 22.53 -15.28
C ASP A 233 -3.91 21.97 -13.93
N ASP A 234 -3.22 20.94 -13.40
CA ASP A 234 -3.46 20.42 -12.06
C ASP A 234 -3.23 21.48 -10.98
N ILE A 235 -2.16 22.26 -11.09
CA ILE A 235 -1.84 23.39 -10.22
C ILE A 235 -2.94 24.45 -10.31
N LYS A 236 -3.32 24.84 -11.53
CA LYS A 236 -4.30 25.89 -11.81
C LYS A 236 -5.70 25.55 -11.27
N PHE A 237 -6.13 24.32 -11.45
CA PHE A 237 -7.49 23.89 -11.09
C PHE A 237 -7.57 23.25 -9.70
N GLY A 238 -6.42 22.91 -9.10
CA GLY A 238 -6.32 22.42 -7.72
C GLY A 238 -6.75 20.97 -7.56
N THR A 239 -6.23 20.06 -8.38
CA THR A 239 -6.39 18.61 -8.17
C THR A 239 -5.80 18.18 -6.83
N THR A 240 -6.32 17.12 -6.24
CA THR A 240 -5.81 16.62 -4.95
C THR A 240 -4.47 15.92 -5.12
N THR A 241 -4.36 15.05 -6.14
CA THR A 241 -3.13 14.31 -6.45
C THR A 241 -2.91 14.20 -7.93
N ILE A 242 -1.63 14.30 -8.34
CA ILE A 242 -1.14 13.74 -9.59
C ILE A 242 -0.75 12.29 -9.30
N GLU A 243 -1.27 11.37 -10.12
CA GLU A 243 -0.94 9.96 -10.08
C GLU A 243 0.21 9.66 -11.06
N HIS A 244 1.06 8.69 -10.70
CA HIS A 244 2.19 8.30 -11.54
C HIS A 244 3.16 9.45 -11.74
N TRP A 245 3.54 9.71 -12.98
CA TRP A 245 4.53 10.73 -13.35
C TRP A 245 4.13 11.60 -14.54
N TYR A 246 3.09 11.20 -15.27
CA TYR A 246 2.64 11.93 -16.45
C TYR A 246 2.26 13.38 -16.13
N GLY A 247 2.50 14.25 -17.07
CA GLY A 247 2.21 15.66 -16.93
C GLY A 247 3.25 16.47 -16.16
N VAL A 248 4.08 15.83 -15.31
CA VAL A 248 5.12 16.54 -14.54
C VAL A 248 6.32 16.88 -15.41
N PRO A 249 6.98 15.92 -16.13
CA PRO A 249 8.06 16.25 -17.05
C PRO A 249 7.55 17.04 -18.26
N ASP A 250 6.35 16.75 -18.74
CA ASP A 250 5.70 17.46 -19.86
C ASP A 250 5.59 18.96 -19.59
N ALA A 251 5.21 19.34 -18.39
CA ALA A 251 5.11 20.74 -17.95
C ALA A 251 6.46 21.46 -17.91
N ALA A 252 7.57 20.71 -17.94
CA ALA A 252 8.92 21.22 -17.88
C ALA A 252 9.66 21.22 -19.23
N ILE A 253 9.05 20.74 -20.31
CA ILE A 253 9.67 20.73 -21.64
C ILE A 253 9.73 22.15 -22.20
N ILE A 254 10.89 22.52 -22.75
CA ILE A 254 11.10 23.83 -23.42
C ILE A 254 10.23 23.89 -24.66
N GLY A 255 9.44 24.97 -24.80
CA GLY A 255 8.51 25.14 -25.92
C GLY A 255 7.14 24.48 -25.68
N GLY A 256 6.97 23.70 -24.60
CA GLY A 256 5.68 23.12 -24.22
C GLY A 256 5.15 22.04 -25.16
N ARG A 257 6.01 21.46 -26.02
CA ARG A 257 5.64 20.40 -26.95
C ARG A 257 6.57 19.22 -26.79
N GLN A 258 5.99 18.05 -26.70
CA GLN A 258 6.71 16.78 -26.76
C GLN A 258 7.28 16.59 -28.17
N ASN A 259 8.51 16.09 -28.27
CA ASN A 259 9.20 15.86 -29.50
C ASN A 259 9.01 14.43 -30.00
N PHE A 260 7.77 14.07 -30.31
CA PHE A 260 7.43 12.75 -30.82
C PHE A 260 7.55 12.68 -32.36
N PRO A 261 7.83 11.49 -32.93
CA PRO A 261 7.84 11.29 -34.37
C PRO A 261 6.47 11.56 -34.98
N SER A 262 6.46 11.87 -36.28
CA SER A 262 5.24 12.21 -37.02
C SER A 262 4.23 11.03 -37.14
N ASP A 263 4.72 9.81 -36.97
CA ASP A 263 3.94 8.57 -37.01
C ASP A 263 3.53 8.08 -35.61
N TYR A 264 3.79 8.86 -34.56
CA TYR A 264 3.38 8.53 -33.21
C TYR A 264 1.85 8.37 -33.07
N ASN A 265 1.43 7.25 -32.58
CA ASN A 265 0.02 6.96 -32.30
C ASN A 265 -0.26 6.96 -30.80
N TYR A 266 -0.87 8.02 -30.31
CA TYR A 266 -1.26 8.15 -28.89
C TYR A 266 -2.18 7.02 -28.41
N ASN A 267 -3.03 6.49 -29.28
CA ASN A 267 -3.95 5.41 -28.94
C ASN A 267 -3.28 4.03 -28.89
N ASP A 268 -2.07 3.92 -29.43
CA ASP A 268 -1.25 2.72 -29.30
C ASP A 268 -0.49 2.76 -27.97
N GLU A 269 -0.76 1.82 -27.09
CA GLU A 269 -0.13 1.75 -25.78
C GLU A 269 1.39 1.51 -25.88
N VAL A 270 1.82 0.71 -26.85
CA VAL A 270 3.25 0.43 -27.08
C VAL A 270 3.99 1.71 -27.46
N ASP A 271 3.45 2.49 -28.40
CA ASP A 271 4.03 3.76 -28.80
C ASP A 271 4.04 4.77 -27.66
N ARG A 272 2.92 4.92 -26.97
CA ARG A 272 2.79 5.84 -25.84
C ARG A 272 3.86 5.60 -24.78
N PHE A 273 4.04 4.36 -24.35
CA PHE A 273 5.04 4.03 -23.33
C PHE A 273 6.47 4.05 -23.86
N ARG A 274 6.70 3.69 -25.12
CA ARG A 274 8.03 3.78 -25.76
C ARG A 274 8.56 5.22 -25.71
N TYR A 275 7.75 6.18 -26.13
CA TYR A 275 8.15 7.58 -26.17
C TYR A 275 8.09 8.26 -24.81
N ALA A 276 7.24 7.81 -23.92
CA ALA A 276 7.16 8.28 -22.54
C ALA A 276 8.50 8.18 -21.80
N GLY A 277 9.31 7.14 -22.09
CA GLY A 277 10.65 6.98 -21.54
C GLY A 277 11.65 8.11 -21.86
N ARG A 278 11.29 9.05 -22.75
CA ARG A 278 12.15 10.18 -23.15
C ARG A 278 11.84 11.47 -22.39
N LEU A 279 10.62 11.60 -21.87
CA LEU A 279 10.09 12.88 -21.36
C LEU A 279 10.92 13.46 -20.22
N TRP A 280 11.35 12.63 -19.26
CA TRP A 280 12.17 13.09 -18.16
C TRP A 280 13.57 13.59 -18.57
N ARG A 281 14.13 13.01 -19.62
CA ARG A 281 15.41 13.45 -20.19
C ARG A 281 15.30 14.76 -20.93
N GLU A 282 14.14 15.04 -21.55
CA GLU A 282 13.86 16.25 -22.30
C GLU A 282 13.39 17.41 -21.42
N ALA A 283 12.96 17.10 -20.19
CA ALA A 283 12.52 18.10 -19.24
C ALA A 283 13.68 19.01 -18.82
N ASP A 284 13.46 20.33 -18.92
CA ASP A 284 14.39 21.33 -18.40
C ASP A 284 14.38 21.36 -16.88
N ARG A 285 15.54 21.26 -16.28
CA ARG A 285 15.66 21.13 -14.80
C ARG A 285 15.13 22.33 -14.05
N GLU A 286 15.37 23.56 -14.52
CA GLU A 286 14.91 24.77 -13.83
C GLU A 286 13.37 24.87 -13.90
N ARG A 287 12.80 24.53 -15.05
CA ARG A 287 11.35 24.49 -15.23
C ARG A 287 10.72 23.39 -14.37
N LEU A 288 11.35 22.22 -14.31
CA LEU A 288 10.90 21.13 -13.46
C LEU A 288 10.83 21.58 -11.99
N MET A 289 11.86 22.26 -11.49
CA MET A 289 11.82 22.79 -10.11
C MET A 289 10.67 23.77 -9.91
N LYS A 290 10.35 24.61 -10.90
CA LYS A 290 9.19 25.53 -10.84
C LYS A 290 7.85 24.77 -10.83
N VAL A 291 7.75 23.67 -11.59
CA VAL A 291 6.56 22.79 -11.56
C VAL A 291 6.39 22.19 -10.16
N LEU A 292 7.47 21.66 -9.57
CA LEU A 292 7.42 21.08 -8.21
C LEU A 292 7.02 22.13 -7.15
N ASP A 293 7.60 23.33 -7.24
CA ASP A 293 7.25 24.43 -6.33
C ASP A 293 5.77 24.84 -6.51
N GLY A 294 5.31 24.96 -7.76
CA GLY A 294 3.90 25.25 -8.06
C GLY A 294 2.94 24.18 -7.53
N MET A 295 3.27 22.89 -7.62
CA MET A 295 2.49 21.82 -7.01
C MET A 295 2.40 21.97 -5.50
N ILE A 296 3.52 22.31 -4.84
CA ILE A 296 3.59 22.50 -3.38
C ILE A 296 2.72 23.70 -2.96
N GLU A 297 2.86 24.83 -3.62
CA GLU A 297 2.10 26.06 -3.35
C GLU A 297 0.59 25.86 -3.56
N ALA A 298 0.21 25.10 -4.58
CA ALA A 298 -1.19 24.76 -4.85
C ALA A 298 -1.74 23.65 -3.95
N GLY A 299 -0.90 22.99 -3.16
CA GLY A 299 -1.29 21.85 -2.32
C GLY A 299 -1.59 20.58 -3.09
N VAL A 300 -1.10 20.46 -4.34
CA VAL A 300 -1.23 19.23 -5.15
C VAL A 300 -0.22 18.20 -4.65
N ALA A 301 -0.71 17.08 -4.16
CA ALA A 301 0.13 15.97 -3.69
C ALA A 301 0.57 15.07 -4.86
N TRP A 302 1.61 14.29 -4.66
CA TRP A 302 2.10 13.32 -5.64
C TRP A 302 1.95 11.90 -5.12
N ASN A 303 1.23 11.06 -5.87
CA ASN A 303 1.12 9.62 -5.64
C ASN A 303 1.82 8.89 -6.78
N PRO A 304 3.12 8.57 -6.66
CA PRO A 304 3.96 8.21 -7.80
C PRO A 304 3.67 6.81 -8.34
N THR A 305 3.25 5.85 -7.51
CA THR A 305 3.09 4.44 -7.92
C THR A 305 4.31 3.92 -8.69
N LEU A 306 5.50 4.12 -8.15
CA LEU A 306 6.76 3.71 -8.79
C LEU A 306 6.73 2.24 -9.21
N VAL A 307 6.12 1.41 -8.37
CA VAL A 307 6.14 -0.05 -8.52
C VAL A 307 5.48 -0.54 -9.82
N ILE A 308 4.42 0.10 -10.30
CA ILE A 308 3.73 -0.35 -11.52
C ILE A 308 4.60 -0.15 -12.77
N TYR A 309 5.48 0.83 -12.76
CA TYR A 309 6.42 1.11 -13.86
C TYR A 309 7.80 0.46 -13.68
N GLU A 310 8.00 -0.33 -12.62
CA GLU A 310 9.28 -1.03 -12.42
C GLU A 310 9.60 -1.97 -13.58
N ALA A 311 8.59 -2.59 -14.20
CA ALA A 311 8.74 -3.42 -15.40
C ALA A 311 9.37 -2.68 -16.58
N SER A 312 9.16 -1.35 -16.70
CA SER A 312 9.74 -0.52 -17.74
C SER A 312 11.26 -0.37 -17.59
N ARG A 313 11.78 -0.45 -16.37
CA ARG A 313 13.22 -0.38 -16.09
C ARG A 313 13.87 -1.75 -15.92
N ASP A 314 13.12 -2.74 -15.40
CA ASP A 314 13.61 -4.09 -15.11
C ASP A 314 12.48 -5.11 -15.28
N LEU A 315 12.20 -5.44 -16.55
CA LEU A 315 11.15 -6.40 -16.91
C LEU A 315 11.39 -7.77 -16.29
N GLN A 316 12.64 -8.25 -16.28
CA GLN A 316 12.98 -9.57 -15.75
C GLN A 316 12.66 -9.66 -14.26
N ARG A 317 12.99 -8.62 -13.48
CA ARG A 317 12.65 -8.56 -12.07
C ARG A 317 11.14 -8.62 -11.83
N ALA A 318 10.36 -7.84 -12.60
CA ALA A 318 8.91 -7.83 -12.50
C ALA A 318 8.31 -9.22 -12.78
N GLN A 319 8.83 -9.92 -13.80
CA GLN A 319 8.37 -11.25 -14.20
C GLN A 319 8.78 -12.38 -13.24
N THR A 320 9.77 -12.16 -12.39
CA THR A 320 10.31 -13.18 -11.47
C THR A 320 10.02 -12.90 -10.00
N ASN A 321 8.91 -12.21 -9.70
CA ASN A 321 8.51 -11.92 -8.32
C ASN A 321 8.31 -13.23 -7.52
N PRO A 322 9.01 -13.42 -6.38
CA PRO A 322 8.88 -14.65 -5.57
C PRO A 322 7.46 -14.97 -5.11
N ALA A 323 6.61 -13.96 -4.98
CA ALA A 323 5.21 -14.13 -4.60
C ALA A 323 4.38 -14.90 -5.65
N PHE A 324 4.83 -14.97 -6.90
CA PHE A 324 4.09 -15.63 -7.99
C PHE A 324 3.88 -17.12 -7.73
N ALA A 325 4.82 -17.80 -7.11
CA ALA A 325 4.72 -19.23 -6.84
C ALA A 325 3.44 -19.59 -6.06
N GLU A 326 3.12 -18.79 -5.04
CA GLU A 326 2.05 -19.08 -4.09
C GLU A 326 0.81 -18.19 -4.25
N TYR A 327 0.98 -16.96 -4.77
CA TYR A 327 -0.06 -15.92 -4.73
C TYR A 327 -0.54 -15.44 -6.09
N LEU A 328 0.12 -15.80 -7.21
CA LEU A 328 -0.35 -15.41 -8.53
C LEU A 328 -1.56 -16.24 -8.94
N HIS A 329 -2.73 -15.60 -9.00
CA HIS A 329 -3.97 -16.23 -9.46
C HIS A 329 -3.89 -16.52 -10.97
N PRO A 330 -4.35 -17.69 -11.48
CA PRO A 330 -4.25 -18.04 -12.91
C PRO A 330 -4.85 -17.01 -13.86
N VAL A 331 -5.91 -16.33 -13.46
CA VAL A 331 -6.53 -15.25 -14.25
C VAL A 331 -5.57 -14.07 -14.45
N LEU A 332 -4.80 -13.71 -13.42
CA LEU A 332 -3.75 -12.68 -13.54
C LEU A 332 -2.56 -13.21 -14.30
N GLU A 333 -2.15 -14.44 -14.07
CA GLU A 333 -1.03 -15.07 -14.78
C GLU A 333 -1.29 -15.06 -16.29
N ASP A 334 -2.50 -15.37 -16.70
CA ASP A 334 -2.91 -15.35 -18.10
C ASP A 334 -2.96 -13.93 -18.66
N PHE A 335 -3.50 -12.99 -17.87
CA PHE A 335 -3.54 -11.57 -18.22
C PHE A 335 -2.17 -10.94 -18.35
N PHE A 336 -1.17 -11.36 -17.54
CA PHE A 336 0.19 -10.84 -17.57
C PHE A 336 1.03 -11.37 -18.74
N ARG A 337 0.54 -12.39 -19.47
CA ARG A 337 1.24 -12.82 -20.69
C ARG A 337 1.22 -11.71 -21.73
N PRO A 338 2.35 -11.45 -22.40
CA PRO A 338 2.43 -10.40 -23.40
C PRO A 338 1.33 -10.56 -24.47
N ASN A 339 0.44 -9.59 -24.52
CA ASN A 339 -0.68 -9.56 -25.47
C ASN A 339 -1.02 -8.09 -25.78
N PRO A 340 -0.95 -7.65 -27.06
CA PRO A 340 -1.25 -6.27 -27.43
C PRO A 340 -2.67 -5.80 -27.05
N ALA A 341 -3.61 -6.73 -26.85
CA ALA A 341 -4.96 -6.42 -26.41
C ALA A 341 -5.08 -6.20 -24.90
N ASN A 342 -4.05 -6.58 -24.12
CA ASN A 342 -4.05 -6.43 -22.67
C ASN A 342 -3.35 -5.15 -22.27
N HIS A 343 -4.02 -4.32 -21.47
CA HIS A 343 -3.37 -3.18 -20.85
C HIS A 343 -2.19 -3.64 -19.98
N GLY A 344 -1.02 -3.02 -20.20
CA GLY A 344 0.23 -3.34 -19.51
C GLY A 344 1.23 -4.18 -20.30
N SER A 345 0.92 -4.55 -21.54
CA SER A 345 1.85 -5.26 -22.44
C SER A 345 2.66 -4.31 -23.33
N TYR A 346 2.90 -3.10 -22.91
CA TYR A 346 3.46 -2.00 -23.68
C TYR A 346 4.95 -2.16 -24.06
N PHE A 347 5.67 -3.07 -23.42
CA PHE A 347 7.09 -3.36 -23.71
C PHE A 347 7.29 -4.29 -24.92
N ILE A 348 6.22 -4.69 -25.60
CA ILE A 348 6.32 -5.52 -26.80
C ILE A 348 7.03 -4.75 -27.91
N GLY A 349 8.10 -5.34 -28.47
CA GLY A 349 8.87 -4.76 -29.54
C GLY A 349 9.80 -3.60 -29.15
N TRP A 350 10.02 -3.38 -27.85
CA TRP A 350 11.01 -2.41 -27.40
C TRP A 350 12.43 -2.79 -27.80
N SER A 351 13.18 -1.80 -28.21
CA SER A 351 14.61 -1.92 -28.51
C SER A 351 15.46 -1.69 -27.25
N THR A 352 16.74 -2.04 -27.34
CA THR A 352 17.72 -1.69 -26.27
C THR A 352 17.74 -0.18 -25.97
N THR A 353 17.47 0.65 -26.98
CA THR A 353 17.38 2.10 -26.80
C THR A 353 16.19 2.48 -25.93
N ASP A 354 15.01 1.87 -26.16
CA ASP A 354 13.81 2.13 -25.38
C ASP A 354 14.00 1.72 -23.91
N GLU A 355 14.56 0.53 -23.68
CA GLU A 355 14.91 0.07 -22.32
C GLU A 355 15.92 1.00 -21.62
N THR A 356 16.93 1.48 -22.35
CA THR A 356 17.92 2.41 -21.81
C THR A 356 17.27 3.73 -21.40
N PHE A 357 16.39 4.26 -22.23
CA PHE A 357 15.65 5.49 -21.93
C PHE A 357 14.78 5.31 -20.68
N TRP A 358 14.11 4.18 -20.54
CA TRP A 358 13.30 3.92 -19.36
C TRP A 358 14.10 3.78 -18.06
N LYS A 359 15.29 3.17 -18.11
CA LYS A 359 16.20 3.11 -16.96
C LYS A 359 16.62 4.52 -16.51
N GLU A 360 16.96 5.38 -17.46
CA GLU A 360 17.31 6.78 -17.17
C GLU A 360 16.09 7.59 -16.73
N ASN A 361 14.95 7.45 -17.40
CA ASN A 361 13.68 8.10 -17.07
C ASN A 361 13.29 7.81 -15.63
N TYR A 362 13.35 6.54 -15.24
CA TYR A 362 12.96 6.09 -13.91
C TYR A 362 13.87 6.69 -12.82
N ARG A 363 15.17 6.81 -13.07
CA ARG A 363 16.11 7.44 -12.15
C ARG A 363 15.83 8.93 -11.99
N ILE A 364 15.62 9.65 -13.10
CA ILE A 364 15.32 11.09 -13.05
C ILE A 364 13.99 11.35 -12.33
N TRP A 365 13.01 10.49 -12.55
CA TRP A 365 11.73 10.54 -11.83
C TRP A 365 11.89 10.37 -10.32
N MET A 366 12.68 9.37 -9.90
CA MET A 366 12.99 9.18 -8.46
C MET A 366 13.69 10.41 -7.87
N ASP A 367 14.65 10.98 -8.59
CA ASP A 367 15.36 12.20 -8.16
C ASP A 367 14.38 13.38 -8.03
N ALA A 368 13.47 13.55 -8.99
CA ALA A 368 12.44 14.60 -8.94
C ALA A 368 11.46 14.40 -7.77
N LEU A 369 11.05 13.17 -7.53
CA LEU A 369 10.20 12.83 -6.39
C LEU A 369 10.88 13.14 -5.05
N HIS A 370 12.18 12.82 -4.93
CA HIS A 370 12.98 13.14 -3.75
C HIS A 370 13.08 14.66 -3.53
N GLU A 371 13.35 15.42 -4.60
CA GLU A 371 13.39 16.89 -4.53
C GLU A 371 12.01 17.47 -4.14
N PHE A 372 10.92 16.95 -4.67
CA PHE A 372 9.57 17.35 -4.28
C PHE A 372 9.35 17.17 -2.78
N GLY A 373 9.71 16.00 -2.23
CA GLY A 373 9.60 15.73 -0.79
C GLY A 373 10.49 16.64 0.07
N LYS A 374 11.75 16.88 -0.35
CA LYS A 374 12.68 17.78 0.35
C LYS A 374 12.17 19.23 0.42
N ARG A 375 11.46 19.68 -0.60
CA ARG A 375 10.85 21.02 -0.68
C ARG A 375 9.56 21.12 0.13
N GLY A 376 9.07 20.04 0.71
CA GLY A 376 7.87 20.01 1.55
C GLY A 376 6.62 19.49 0.84
N GLY A 377 6.78 18.95 -0.35
CA GLY A 377 5.68 18.30 -1.09
C GLY A 377 5.09 17.11 -0.34
N THR A 378 3.80 16.93 -0.47
CA THR A 378 3.08 15.78 0.11
C THR A 378 3.12 14.61 -0.86
N ILE A 379 3.74 13.50 -0.42
CA ILE A 379 3.85 12.26 -1.21
C ILE A 379 3.00 11.19 -0.56
N GLY A 380 2.24 10.46 -1.37
CA GLY A 380 1.49 9.27 -0.97
C GLY A 380 2.12 7.99 -1.50
N THR A 381 1.49 6.84 -1.24
CA THR A 381 1.88 5.53 -1.77
C THR A 381 0.69 4.86 -2.42
N GLY A 382 0.92 4.17 -3.53
CA GLY A 382 -0.08 3.38 -4.25
C GLY A 382 0.59 2.26 -5.03
N GLU A 383 -0.09 1.14 -5.19
CA GLU A 383 0.51 -0.02 -5.85
C GLU A 383 0.08 -0.21 -7.31
N ASP A 384 -1.12 0.27 -7.65
CA ASP A 384 -1.71 0.09 -8.99
C ASP A 384 -1.68 -1.38 -9.47
N ALA A 385 -1.91 -2.32 -8.54
CA ALA A 385 -1.75 -3.75 -8.79
C ALA A 385 -2.89 -4.36 -9.61
N GLY A 386 -2.63 -5.57 -10.13
CA GLY A 386 -3.51 -6.30 -11.05
C GLY A 386 -3.16 -6.05 -12.51
N PHE A 387 -2.11 -5.28 -12.78
CA PHE A 387 -1.50 -4.99 -14.08
C PHE A 387 0.01 -5.23 -14.01
N ILE A 388 0.67 -5.32 -15.14
CA ILE A 388 2.13 -5.18 -15.32
C ILE A 388 2.92 -5.95 -14.24
N TYR A 389 2.57 -7.22 -14.05
CA TYR A 389 3.21 -8.14 -13.07
C TYR A 389 3.08 -7.74 -11.60
N GLN A 390 2.19 -6.82 -11.22
CA GLN A 390 2.00 -6.45 -9.81
C GLN A 390 0.83 -7.23 -9.18
N ILE A 391 1.11 -7.87 -8.02
CA ILE A 391 0.12 -8.55 -7.20
C ILE A 391 -0.30 -7.64 -6.06
N TYR A 392 -1.58 -7.65 -5.75
CA TYR A 392 -2.20 -6.87 -4.68
C TYR A 392 -1.50 -7.04 -3.33
N GLY A 393 -1.26 -5.96 -2.64
CA GLY A 393 -0.58 -5.91 -1.36
C GLY A 393 0.94 -6.01 -1.45
N PHE A 394 1.47 -6.97 -2.20
CA PHE A 394 2.91 -7.08 -2.44
C PHE A 394 3.46 -5.88 -3.21
N GLY A 395 2.66 -5.34 -4.14
CA GLY A 395 2.99 -4.12 -4.86
C GLY A 395 3.22 -2.95 -3.91
N LEU A 396 2.38 -2.76 -2.90
CA LEU A 396 2.55 -1.66 -1.94
C LEU A 396 3.83 -1.81 -1.11
N ILE A 397 4.17 -3.02 -0.67
CA ILE A 397 5.43 -3.25 0.06
C ILE A 397 6.62 -2.90 -0.83
N ARG A 398 6.58 -3.27 -2.11
CA ARG A 398 7.62 -2.90 -3.08
C ARG A 398 7.66 -1.40 -3.32
N GLU A 399 6.52 -0.72 -3.35
CA GLU A 399 6.46 0.76 -3.43
C GLU A 399 7.21 1.42 -2.27
N LEU A 400 7.09 0.89 -1.03
CA LEU A 400 7.86 1.40 0.11
C LEU A 400 9.37 1.24 -0.10
N GLU A 401 9.82 0.10 -0.64
CA GLU A 401 11.24 -0.10 -0.96
C GLU A 401 11.72 0.88 -2.04
N LEU A 402 10.89 1.15 -3.06
CA LEU A 402 11.21 2.08 -4.12
C LEU A 402 11.27 3.54 -3.64
N HIS A 403 10.42 3.93 -2.67
CA HIS A 403 10.56 5.21 -2.01
C HIS A 403 11.89 5.31 -1.23
N GLN A 404 12.33 4.23 -0.59
CA GLN A 404 13.63 4.20 0.06
C GLN A 404 14.77 4.25 -0.98
N GLU A 405 14.64 3.57 -2.10
CA GLU A 405 15.58 3.63 -3.23
C GLU A 405 15.66 5.05 -3.81
N ALA A 406 14.56 5.80 -3.84
CA ALA A 406 14.50 7.20 -4.22
C ALA A 406 15.19 8.14 -3.19
N GLY A 407 15.73 7.63 -2.10
CA GLY A 407 16.50 8.38 -1.11
C GLY A 407 15.73 8.81 0.15
N PHE A 408 14.48 8.41 0.32
CA PHE A 408 13.73 8.76 1.53
C PHE A 408 14.14 7.89 2.73
N HIS A 409 14.25 8.54 3.88
CA HIS A 409 14.47 7.84 5.14
C HIS A 409 13.27 6.93 5.47
N PRO A 410 13.46 5.70 6.03
CA PRO A 410 12.35 4.78 6.32
C PRO A 410 11.19 5.38 7.12
N LEU A 411 11.45 6.24 8.10
CA LEU A 411 10.40 6.96 8.84
C LEU A 411 9.56 7.88 7.94
N THR A 412 10.19 8.49 6.94
CA THR A 412 9.50 9.31 5.93
C THR A 412 8.66 8.44 5.01
N VAL A 413 9.18 7.28 4.61
CA VAL A 413 8.42 6.29 3.81
C VAL A 413 7.18 5.81 4.57
N VAL A 414 7.32 5.46 5.86
CA VAL A 414 6.15 5.11 6.70
C VAL A 414 5.14 6.26 6.73
N LYS A 415 5.61 7.52 6.85
CA LYS A 415 4.73 8.70 6.80
C LYS A 415 3.99 8.81 5.46
N HIS A 416 4.65 8.53 4.32
CA HIS A 416 4.01 8.51 3.00
C HIS A 416 2.86 7.49 2.96
N ALA A 417 3.08 6.30 3.49
CA ALA A 417 2.13 5.20 3.49
C ALA A 417 1.06 5.27 4.59
N THR A 418 1.08 6.27 5.45
CA THR A 418 0.17 6.38 6.59
C THR A 418 -0.42 7.78 6.72
N SER A 419 0.21 8.70 7.46
CA SER A 419 -0.36 10.02 7.74
C SER A 419 -0.49 10.93 6.52
N ASN A 420 0.41 10.82 5.53
CA ASN A 420 0.24 11.55 4.27
C ASN A 420 -0.93 10.96 3.46
N GLY A 421 -1.06 9.63 3.41
CA GLY A 421 -2.21 8.97 2.79
C GLY A 421 -3.53 9.44 3.40
N ALA A 422 -3.61 9.48 4.73
CA ALA A 422 -4.78 10.01 5.43
C ALA A 422 -5.07 11.47 5.08
N ARG A 423 -4.04 12.33 4.99
CA ARG A 423 -4.18 13.74 4.58
C ARG A 423 -4.72 13.87 3.15
N ILE A 424 -4.18 13.09 2.22
CA ILE A 424 -4.63 13.05 0.83
C ILE A 424 -6.10 12.64 0.72
N LEU A 425 -6.55 11.72 1.58
CA LEU A 425 -7.96 11.33 1.69
C LEU A 425 -8.85 12.35 2.44
N GLY A 426 -8.26 13.36 3.12
CA GLY A 426 -8.98 14.27 4.02
C GLY A 426 -9.43 13.59 5.31
N LYS A 427 -8.65 12.61 5.78
CA LYS A 427 -8.93 11.75 6.93
C LYS A 427 -7.83 11.83 8.00
N GLU A 428 -7.00 12.86 7.95
CA GLU A 428 -5.86 13.07 8.84
C GLU A 428 -6.22 13.28 10.31
N SER A 429 -7.48 13.55 10.62
CA SER A 429 -7.98 13.68 11.99
C SER A 429 -8.34 12.32 12.63
N GLU A 430 -8.47 11.28 11.82
CA GLU A 430 -8.96 9.97 12.29
C GLU A 430 -8.12 8.77 11.87
N LEU A 431 -7.31 8.88 10.77
CA LEU A 431 -6.53 7.79 10.19
C LEU A 431 -5.04 8.12 10.10
N GLY A 432 -4.23 7.07 9.88
CA GLY A 432 -2.82 7.16 9.52
C GLY A 432 -1.87 7.45 10.67
N ARG A 433 -2.33 7.42 11.91
CA ARG A 433 -1.49 7.64 13.10
C ARG A 433 -1.91 6.78 14.28
N ILE A 434 -0.91 6.37 15.08
CA ILE A 434 -1.18 5.79 16.41
C ILE A 434 -1.31 6.95 17.40
N ARG A 435 -2.55 7.32 17.69
CA ARG A 435 -2.89 8.41 18.60
C ARG A 435 -4.23 8.12 19.28
N VAL A 436 -4.34 8.45 20.58
CA VAL A 436 -5.60 8.33 21.29
C VAL A 436 -6.70 9.13 20.57
N GLY A 437 -7.86 8.50 20.38
CA GLY A 437 -9.02 9.02 19.67
C GLY A 437 -9.02 8.75 18.16
N PHE A 438 -7.92 8.23 17.58
CA PHE A 438 -7.87 7.81 16.18
C PHE A 438 -8.47 6.41 16.02
N LYS A 439 -8.91 6.09 14.81
CA LYS A 439 -9.34 4.75 14.44
C LYS A 439 -8.24 3.73 14.70
N ALA A 440 -8.64 2.58 15.17
CA ALA A 440 -7.73 1.47 15.43
C ALA A 440 -7.42 0.70 14.14
N ASP A 441 -6.69 1.37 13.26
CA ASP A 441 -6.09 0.81 12.05
C ASP A 441 -4.60 0.63 12.33
N LEU A 442 -4.21 -0.60 12.69
CA LEU A 442 -2.87 -0.92 13.19
C LEU A 442 -2.33 -2.20 12.56
N ILE A 443 -1.02 -2.31 12.47
CA ILE A 443 -0.34 -3.57 12.12
C ILE A 443 0.67 -3.94 13.20
N VAL A 444 0.71 -5.22 13.57
CA VAL A 444 1.72 -5.80 14.46
C VAL A 444 2.69 -6.60 13.61
N VAL A 445 3.96 -6.23 13.64
CA VAL A 445 4.99 -6.75 12.75
C VAL A 445 6.08 -7.47 13.52
N ASN A 446 6.38 -8.69 13.13
CA ASN A 446 7.50 -9.45 13.66
C ASN A 446 8.78 -9.05 12.91
N GLY A 447 9.56 -8.15 13.47
CA GLY A 447 10.77 -7.58 12.90
C GLY A 447 10.74 -6.06 12.81
N ASN A 448 11.87 -5.45 12.47
CA ASN A 448 12.01 -4.00 12.39
C ASN A 448 11.76 -3.48 10.96
N PRO A 449 10.57 -2.90 10.66
CA PRO A 449 10.27 -2.42 9.32
C PRO A 449 11.08 -1.17 8.92
N LEU A 450 11.66 -0.45 9.90
CA LEU A 450 12.54 0.71 9.61
C LEU A 450 13.93 0.27 9.12
N GLU A 451 14.31 -0.97 9.40
CA GLU A 451 15.54 -1.58 8.90
C GLU A 451 15.32 -2.27 7.56
N ASN A 452 14.16 -2.95 7.41
CA ASN A 452 13.87 -3.74 6.22
C ASN A 452 12.35 -3.85 5.98
N PHE A 453 11.83 -3.14 4.98
CA PHE A 453 10.40 -3.20 4.63
C PHE A 453 9.93 -4.60 4.19
N LYS A 454 10.82 -5.49 3.77
CA LYS A 454 10.44 -6.87 3.41
C LYS A 454 9.84 -7.66 4.57
N VAL A 455 10.11 -7.24 5.82
CA VAL A 455 9.45 -7.86 6.99
C VAL A 455 7.94 -7.64 7.02
N LEU A 456 7.39 -6.74 6.17
CA LEU A 456 5.94 -6.56 6.00
C LEU A 456 5.33 -7.62 5.07
N SER A 457 6.16 -8.34 4.32
CA SER A 457 5.67 -9.33 3.34
C SER A 457 5.15 -10.60 4.02
N PRO A 458 4.03 -11.16 3.57
CA PRO A 458 3.59 -12.50 3.95
C PRO A 458 4.62 -13.61 3.64
N LEU A 459 5.54 -13.37 2.72
CA LEU A 459 6.66 -14.27 2.44
C LEU A 459 7.70 -14.26 3.55
N GLY A 460 7.76 -13.20 4.37
CA GLY A 460 8.83 -12.97 5.32
C GLY A 460 10.16 -12.66 4.64
N VAL A 461 11.23 -12.75 5.42
CA VAL A 461 12.63 -12.55 4.99
C VAL A 461 13.44 -13.79 5.32
N GLU A 462 14.28 -14.23 4.41
CA GLU A 462 15.25 -15.29 4.69
C GLU A 462 16.51 -14.70 5.32
N GLU A 463 16.88 -15.21 6.48
CA GLU A 463 18.08 -14.84 7.23
C GLU A 463 18.93 -16.07 7.49
N ILE A 464 20.23 -15.89 7.58
CA ILE A 464 21.13 -16.95 8.05
C ILE A 464 21.31 -16.83 9.56
N ARG A 465 20.79 -17.80 10.30
CA ARG A 465 20.98 -17.92 11.75
C ARG A 465 21.66 -19.25 12.05
N ASP A 466 22.77 -19.22 12.75
CA ASP A 466 23.57 -20.42 13.10
C ASP A 466 23.89 -21.30 11.87
N GLY A 467 24.19 -20.67 10.72
CA GLY A 467 24.52 -21.35 9.47
C GLY A 467 23.33 -22.00 8.74
N LYS A 468 22.11 -21.71 9.16
CA LYS A 468 20.86 -22.21 8.52
C LYS A 468 20.03 -21.06 7.99
N ALA A 469 19.41 -21.27 6.83
CA ALA A 469 18.38 -20.35 6.33
C ALA A 469 17.13 -20.47 7.22
N VAL A 470 16.70 -19.34 7.77
CA VAL A 470 15.51 -19.23 8.63
C VAL A 470 14.63 -18.13 8.06
N LYS A 471 13.35 -18.44 7.92
CA LYS A 471 12.36 -17.45 7.49
C LYS A 471 11.87 -16.68 8.70
N THR A 472 11.98 -15.34 8.65
CA THR A 472 11.61 -14.42 9.73
C THR A 472 10.72 -13.30 9.19
N GLY A 473 10.14 -12.50 10.09
CA GLY A 473 9.30 -11.36 9.70
C GLY A 473 7.86 -11.75 9.42
N GLY A 474 7.17 -10.88 8.74
CA GLY A 474 5.75 -10.97 8.46
C GLY A 474 4.91 -10.10 9.39
N ILE A 475 3.79 -9.64 8.87
CA ILE A 475 2.73 -9.05 9.68
C ILE A 475 2.02 -10.19 10.39
N GLU A 476 1.83 -10.05 11.69
CA GLU A 476 1.13 -11.04 12.49
C GLU A 476 -0.35 -10.67 12.63
N TRP A 477 -0.62 -9.42 12.94
CA TRP A 477 -1.97 -8.90 13.05
C TRP A 477 -2.14 -7.64 12.24
N THR A 478 -3.21 -7.58 11.48
CA THR A 478 -3.75 -6.36 10.88
C THR A 478 -5.05 -6.05 11.60
N ILE A 479 -5.13 -4.89 12.24
CA ILE A 479 -6.33 -4.42 12.92
C ILE A 479 -6.92 -3.32 12.05
N MET A 480 -8.14 -3.49 11.59
CA MET A 480 -8.87 -2.53 10.77
C MET A 480 -10.18 -2.18 11.46
N ASP A 481 -10.39 -0.91 11.76
CA ASP A 481 -11.58 -0.42 12.47
C ASP A 481 -11.84 -1.20 13.76
N GLY A 482 -10.76 -1.56 14.49
CA GLY A 482 -10.81 -2.34 15.74
C GLY A 482 -11.13 -3.83 15.57
N ILE A 483 -11.14 -4.35 14.36
CA ILE A 483 -11.31 -5.79 14.10
C ILE A 483 -9.93 -6.38 13.84
N PRO A 484 -9.47 -7.33 14.66
CA PRO A 484 -8.18 -7.99 14.45
C PRO A 484 -8.29 -9.07 13.37
N TYR A 485 -7.36 -9.05 12.42
CA TYR A 485 -7.20 -10.07 11.39
C TYR A 485 -5.82 -10.70 11.53
N HIS A 486 -5.77 -12.01 11.69
CA HIS A 486 -4.51 -12.75 11.74
C HIS A 486 -3.95 -12.87 10.31
N ALA A 487 -2.94 -12.08 9.98
CA ALA A 487 -2.41 -11.95 8.62
C ALA A 487 -1.90 -13.28 8.05
N PRO A 488 -1.20 -14.16 8.81
CA PRO A 488 -0.81 -15.48 8.31
C PRO A 488 -1.99 -16.37 7.90
N THR A 489 -3.13 -16.29 8.62
CA THR A 489 -4.36 -17.02 8.25
C THR A 489 -4.93 -16.51 6.94
N LEU A 490 -5.04 -15.18 6.78
CA LEU A 490 -5.52 -14.59 5.51
C LEU A 490 -4.61 -14.98 4.33
N ALA A 491 -3.29 -14.94 4.53
CA ALA A 491 -2.33 -15.35 3.51
C ALA A 491 -2.48 -16.84 3.15
N ALA A 492 -2.72 -17.71 4.14
CA ALA A 492 -2.96 -19.14 3.90
C ALA A 492 -4.26 -19.39 3.12
N GLU A 493 -5.33 -18.67 3.47
CA GLU A 493 -6.61 -18.74 2.75
C GLU A 493 -6.45 -18.34 1.27
N VAL A 494 -5.68 -17.28 1.01
CA VAL A 494 -5.40 -16.84 -0.37
C VAL A 494 -4.56 -17.88 -1.12
N ARG A 495 -3.53 -18.46 -0.49
CA ARG A 495 -2.77 -19.56 -1.12
C ARG A 495 -3.67 -20.73 -1.52
N GLU A 496 -4.61 -21.11 -0.65
CA GLU A 496 -5.56 -22.18 -0.99
C GLU A 496 -6.50 -21.79 -2.13
N MET A 497 -6.99 -20.54 -2.17
CA MET A 497 -7.77 -20.04 -3.33
C MET A 497 -6.98 -20.16 -4.63
N VAL A 498 -5.70 -19.72 -4.62
CA VAL A 498 -4.84 -19.80 -5.80
C VAL A 498 -4.55 -21.24 -6.18
N ALA A 499 -4.26 -22.11 -5.23
CA ALA A 499 -4.02 -23.53 -5.48
C ALA A 499 -5.26 -24.21 -6.07
N ALA A 500 -6.46 -23.92 -5.54
CA ALA A 500 -7.72 -24.43 -6.06
C ALA A 500 -7.97 -23.94 -7.50
N ALA A 501 -7.75 -22.66 -7.78
CA ALA A 501 -7.89 -22.11 -9.12
C ALA A 501 -6.90 -22.74 -10.12
N LYS A 502 -5.63 -22.96 -9.72
CA LYS A 502 -4.60 -23.65 -10.53
C LYS A 502 -5.01 -25.10 -10.84
N ARG A 503 -5.54 -25.85 -9.86
CA ARG A 503 -6.08 -27.21 -10.10
C ARG A 503 -7.21 -27.21 -11.12
N THR A 504 -8.14 -26.26 -11.02
CA THR A 504 -9.27 -26.13 -11.96
C THR A 504 -8.79 -25.77 -13.37
N ALA A 505 -7.78 -24.92 -13.50
CA ALA A 505 -7.21 -24.55 -14.79
C ALA A 505 -6.43 -25.71 -15.44
N ALA A 506 -5.69 -26.53 -14.66
CA ALA A 506 -4.93 -27.68 -15.15
C ALA A 506 -5.81 -28.88 -15.55
N GLY A 507 -7.07 -28.95 -15.08
CA GLY A 507 -8.04 -30.01 -15.43
C GLY A 507 -8.90 -29.69 -16.66
N LYS A 508 -8.71 -28.52 -17.25
CA LYS A 508 -9.33 -28.09 -18.52
C LYS A 508 -8.34 -28.26 -19.68
#